data_ad3d24be1a017e1a1f4af7ba54ebe603
#
_entry.id   ad3d24be1a017e1a1f4af7ba54ebe603
#
_cell.length_a   1.000
_cell.length_b   1.000
_cell.length_c   1.000
_cell.angle_alpha   90.00
_cell.angle_beta   90.00
_cell.angle_gamma   90.00
#
_symmetry.space_group_name_H-M   'P 1'
#
loop_
_entity.id
_entity.type
_entity.pdbx_description
1 polymer ?
#
loop_
_entity_poly.entity_id
_entity_poly.type
_entity_poly.pdbx_seq_one_letter_code
_entity_poly.pdbx_strand_id
1 'polypeptide(L)'
;MDFFETVRKRRSVCRFSDQPVAQKDLIAMLEAAILAPSATNEQPWRFIVIRDKNLKDGMRDVVNAMVEAVTASTEDKSRRKRLAWMKSYSTHFADAPVAIAVLARPWVGGGYSEPTDPARRDLALESVAMAVAHLQLAATALGYGSCFASSPAEFAREEIEALLGVEQPWFLVGIISLGVAAKRPGKRPARKSIEEVCAFIG
;
A
#
# COMPACT_ATOMS: atom_id res chain seq x y z
N MET A 1 -12.24 20.07 -1.99
CA MET A 1 -11.33 19.92 -3.16
C MET A 1 -12.11 19.14 -4.21
N ASP A 2 -12.12 19.57 -5.47
CA ASP A 2 -12.78 18.79 -6.52
C ASP A 2 -11.97 17.52 -6.86
N PHE A 3 -12.59 16.61 -7.61
CA PHE A 3 -11.98 15.32 -7.94
C PHE A 3 -10.66 15.47 -8.74
N PHE A 4 -10.67 16.27 -9.80
CA PHE A 4 -9.49 16.43 -10.66
C PHE A 4 -8.34 17.14 -9.93
N GLU A 5 -8.67 18.08 -9.07
CA GLU A 5 -7.68 18.72 -8.19
C GLU A 5 -7.06 17.71 -7.23
N THR A 6 -7.88 16.83 -6.63
CA THR A 6 -7.42 15.77 -5.72
C THR A 6 -6.47 14.82 -6.44
N VAL A 7 -6.83 14.34 -7.63
CA VAL A 7 -5.96 13.48 -8.46
C VAL A 7 -4.64 14.18 -8.79
N ARG A 8 -4.69 15.47 -9.16
CA ARG A 8 -3.49 16.26 -9.43
C ARG A 8 -2.62 16.50 -8.20
N LYS A 9 -3.20 16.66 -7.02
CA LYS A 9 -2.47 16.91 -5.76
C LYS A 9 -1.92 15.65 -5.10
N ARG A 10 -2.55 14.49 -5.31
CA ARG A 10 -2.11 13.25 -4.69
C ARG A 10 -0.63 12.94 -5.01
N ARG A 11 0.15 12.67 -3.98
CA ARG A 11 1.58 12.33 -4.02
C ARG A 11 1.87 11.18 -3.06
N SER A 12 2.90 10.40 -3.35
CA SER A 12 3.47 9.47 -2.36
C SER A 12 4.25 10.28 -1.34
N VAL A 13 3.82 10.23 -0.09
CA VAL A 13 4.42 10.92 1.05
C VAL A 13 4.98 9.85 1.99
N CYS A 14 6.29 9.91 2.27
CA CYS A 14 7.01 8.96 3.12
C CYS A 14 7.62 9.62 4.38
N ARG A 15 7.39 10.92 4.58
CA ARG A 15 7.84 11.65 5.78
C ARG A 15 6.69 12.45 6.34
N PHE A 16 6.41 12.22 7.59
CA PHE A 16 5.25 12.78 8.29
C PHE A 16 5.70 13.61 9.48
N SER A 17 4.84 14.53 9.91
CA SER A 17 4.96 15.17 11.21
C SER A 17 4.32 14.27 12.28
N ASP A 18 4.57 14.59 13.54
CA ASP A 18 3.97 13.88 14.67
C ASP A 18 2.49 14.22 14.90
N GLN A 19 1.90 15.05 14.03
CA GLN A 19 0.50 15.43 14.13
C GLN A 19 -0.39 14.18 13.96
N PRO A 20 -1.31 13.92 14.91
CA PRO A 20 -2.16 12.73 14.84
C PRO A 20 -3.16 12.81 13.69
N VAL A 21 -3.51 11.64 13.16
CA VAL A 21 -4.62 11.49 12.21
C VAL A 21 -5.92 11.39 13.03
N ALA A 22 -6.86 12.30 12.77
CA ALA A 22 -8.14 12.31 13.46
C ALA A 22 -8.94 11.04 13.13
N GLN A 23 -9.58 10.48 14.15
CA GLN A 23 -10.34 9.23 13.99
C GLN A 23 -11.46 9.35 12.94
N LYS A 24 -12.20 10.47 12.95
CA LYS A 24 -13.26 10.74 11.98
C LYS A 24 -12.75 10.76 10.53
N ASP A 25 -11.56 11.33 10.31
CA ASP A 25 -10.98 11.43 8.98
C ASP A 25 -10.47 10.06 8.51
N LEU A 26 -9.91 9.27 9.42
CA LEU A 26 -9.51 7.90 9.13
C LEU A 26 -10.70 7.03 8.74
N ILE A 27 -11.82 7.15 9.45
CA ILE A 27 -13.06 6.45 9.09
C ILE A 27 -13.53 6.88 7.70
N ALA A 28 -13.58 8.18 7.41
CA ALA A 28 -14.00 8.67 6.09
C ALA A 28 -13.10 8.15 4.95
N MET A 29 -11.77 8.01 5.19
CA MET A 29 -10.86 7.41 4.21
C MET A 29 -11.14 5.92 3.98
N LEU A 30 -11.45 5.17 5.04
CA LEU A 30 -11.80 3.75 4.95
C LEU A 30 -13.18 3.56 4.29
N GLU A 31 -14.15 4.41 4.57
CA GLU A 31 -15.45 4.44 3.88
C GLU A 31 -15.27 4.69 2.38
N ALA A 32 -14.41 5.62 2.00
CA ALA A 32 -14.09 5.83 0.58
C ALA A 32 -13.43 4.60 -0.04
N ALA A 33 -12.56 3.90 0.69
CA ALA A 33 -11.91 2.69 0.20
C ALA A 33 -12.91 1.56 -0.11
N ILE A 34 -13.86 1.31 0.80
CA ILE A 34 -14.84 0.22 0.63
C ILE A 34 -15.88 0.50 -0.46
N LEU A 35 -16.00 1.73 -0.94
CA LEU A 35 -16.82 2.10 -2.09
C LEU A 35 -16.15 1.80 -3.44
N ALA A 36 -14.94 1.26 -3.45
CA ALA A 36 -14.28 0.84 -4.67
C ALA A 36 -15.03 -0.33 -5.34
N PRO A 37 -15.05 -0.42 -6.67
CA PRO A 37 -15.57 -1.60 -7.34
C PRO A 37 -14.68 -2.82 -7.09
N SER A 38 -15.27 -3.99 -7.15
CA SER A 38 -14.56 -5.26 -7.07
C SER A 38 -15.19 -6.31 -7.99
N ALA A 39 -14.41 -7.29 -8.42
CA ALA A 39 -14.90 -8.38 -9.24
C ALA A 39 -16.12 -9.03 -8.55
N THR A 40 -17.25 -9.09 -9.25
CA THR A 40 -18.53 -9.61 -8.74
C THR A 40 -19.00 -9.03 -7.39
N ASN A 41 -18.52 -7.84 -7.06
CA ASN A 41 -18.77 -7.19 -5.76
C ASN A 41 -18.32 -8.01 -4.54
N GLU A 42 -17.26 -8.79 -4.69
CA GLU A 42 -16.79 -9.69 -3.64
C GLU A 42 -16.04 -9.01 -2.51
N GLN A 43 -15.55 -7.78 -2.75
CA GLN A 43 -14.89 -6.93 -1.75
C GLN A 43 -13.75 -7.67 -1.01
N PRO A 44 -12.75 -8.20 -1.74
CA PRO A 44 -11.74 -9.12 -1.22
C PRO A 44 -10.63 -8.40 -0.44
N TRP A 45 -10.96 -7.30 0.21
CA TRP A 45 -10.03 -6.48 0.99
C TRP A 45 -10.32 -6.55 2.49
N ARG A 46 -9.25 -6.39 3.28
CA ARG A 46 -9.31 -6.13 4.71
C ARG A 46 -8.21 -5.11 5.05
N PHE A 47 -8.52 -4.19 5.96
CA PHE A 47 -7.59 -3.17 6.42
C PHE A 47 -7.34 -3.35 7.92
N ILE A 48 -6.06 -3.42 8.32
CA ILE A 48 -5.66 -3.40 9.72
C ILE A 48 -4.99 -2.07 9.99
N VAL A 49 -5.60 -1.23 10.82
CA VAL A 49 -5.10 0.08 11.20
C VAL A 49 -4.17 -0.05 12.41
N ILE A 50 -2.94 0.41 12.27
CA ILE A 50 -1.88 0.25 13.25
C ILE A 50 -1.39 1.63 13.70
N ARG A 51 -1.61 1.95 14.97
CA ARG A 51 -1.07 3.14 15.64
C ARG A 51 0.02 2.78 16.64
N ASP A 52 0.02 1.54 17.12
CA ASP A 52 1.02 1.05 18.07
C ASP A 52 2.43 1.17 17.47
N LYS A 53 3.28 1.94 18.16
CA LYS A 53 4.65 2.19 17.71
C LYS A 53 5.52 0.95 17.80
N ASN A 54 5.35 0.16 18.86
CA ASN A 54 6.15 -1.04 19.09
C ASN A 54 5.85 -2.09 18.01
N LEU A 55 4.57 -2.26 17.66
CA LEU A 55 4.18 -3.16 16.57
C LEU A 55 4.75 -2.71 15.22
N LYS A 56 4.67 -1.40 14.91
CA LYS A 56 5.26 -0.85 13.68
C LYS A 56 6.78 -1.02 13.64
N ASP A 57 7.46 -0.84 14.77
CA ASP A 57 8.90 -1.06 14.89
C ASP A 57 9.26 -2.54 14.72
N GLY A 58 8.54 -3.46 15.33
CA GLY A 58 8.71 -4.90 15.11
C GLY A 58 8.53 -5.30 13.65
N MET A 59 7.52 -4.76 12.97
CA MET A 59 7.33 -4.97 11.53
C MET A 59 8.48 -4.39 10.71
N ARG A 60 9.03 -3.22 11.08
CA ARG A 60 10.22 -2.65 10.44
C ARG A 60 11.44 -3.56 10.61
N ASP A 61 11.63 -4.10 11.81
CA ASP A 61 12.81 -4.90 12.14
C ASP A 61 12.82 -6.21 11.33
N VAL A 62 11.68 -6.87 11.16
CA VAL A 62 11.60 -8.07 10.31
C VAL A 62 11.86 -7.74 8.84
N VAL A 63 11.32 -6.64 8.30
CA VAL A 63 11.62 -6.18 6.93
C VAL A 63 13.12 -5.91 6.76
N ASN A 64 13.72 -5.23 7.73
CA ASN A 64 15.16 -4.92 7.71
C ASN A 64 16.01 -6.20 7.69
N ALA A 65 15.69 -7.17 8.55
CA ALA A 65 16.40 -8.44 8.62
C ALA A 65 16.35 -9.20 7.29
N MET A 66 15.18 -9.25 6.66
CA MET A 66 14.99 -9.92 5.36
C MET A 66 15.75 -9.22 4.23
N VAL A 67 15.70 -7.88 4.17
CA VAL A 67 16.47 -7.12 3.18
C VAL A 67 17.97 -7.29 3.39
N GLU A 68 18.44 -7.36 4.63
CA GLU A 68 19.85 -7.62 4.96
C GLU A 68 20.28 -9.02 4.53
N ALA A 69 19.47 -10.05 4.78
CA ALA A 69 19.72 -11.41 4.34
C ALA A 69 19.87 -11.50 2.81
N VAL A 70 18.94 -10.88 2.06
CA VAL A 70 19.01 -10.79 0.59
C VAL A 70 20.25 -10.00 0.15
N THR A 71 20.61 -8.94 0.87
CA THR A 71 21.79 -8.12 0.55
C THR A 71 23.08 -8.90 0.76
N ALA A 72 23.16 -9.70 1.81
CA ALA A 72 24.32 -10.52 2.11
C ALA A 72 24.54 -11.64 1.06
N SER A 73 23.46 -12.18 0.50
CA SER A 73 23.50 -13.26 -0.49
C SER A 73 23.82 -12.80 -1.93
N THR A 74 23.91 -11.49 -2.20
CA THR A 74 24.18 -10.99 -3.55
C THR A 74 25.61 -10.43 -3.68
N GLU A 75 26.31 -10.76 -4.77
CA GLU A 75 27.63 -10.20 -5.10
C GLU A 75 27.52 -8.94 -5.97
N ASP A 76 26.38 -8.71 -6.62
CA ASP A 76 26.14 -7.56 -7.50
C ASP A 76 26.08 -6.25 -6.69
N LYS A 77 27.09 -5.41 -6.85
CA LYS A 77 27.20 -4.10 -6.19
C LYS A 77 26.03 -3.18 -6.52
N SER A 78 25.52 -3.23 -7.74
CA SER A 78 24.38 -2.42 -8.19
C SER A 78 23.09 -2.86 -7.47
N ARG A 79 22.89 -4.18 -7.34
CA ARG A 79 21.77 -4.76 -6.60
C ARG A 79 21.85 -4.42 -5.11
N ARG A 80 23.04 -4.52 -4.49
CA ARG A 80 23.26 -4.10 -3.09
C ARG A 80 22.84 -2.64 -2.85
N LYS A 81 23.22 -1.73 -3.76
CA LYS A 81 22.84 -0.31 -3.66
C LYS A 81 21.35 -0.12 -3.76
N ARG A 82 20.65 -0.85 -4.63
CA ARG A 82 19.18 -0.82 -4.72
C ARG A 82 18.53 -1.36 -3.46
N LEU A 83 19.02 -2.48 -2.91
CA LEU A 83 18.50 -3.07 -1.68
C LEU A 83 18.66 -2.12 -0.48
N ALA A 84 19.79 -1.43 -0.36
CA ALA A 84 19.99 -0.42 0.68
C ALA A 84 18.97 0.73 0.59
N TRP A 85 18.64 1.18 -0.63
CA TRP A 85 17.58 2.16 -0.83
C TRP A 85 16.19 1.56 -0.52
N MET A 86 15.93 0.33 -0.98
CA MET A 86 14.69 -0.40 -0.71
C MET A 86 14.44 -0.58 0.77
N LYS A 87 15.45 -0.85 1.58
CA LYS A 87 15.35 -0.96 3.04
C LYS A 87 14.67 0.27 3.64
N SER A 88 15.17 1.48 3.33
CA SER A 88 14.58 2.73 3.81
C SER A 88 13.18 2.99 3.23
N TYR A 89 12.98 2.66 1.95
CA TYR A 89 11.68 2.84 1.29
C TYR A 89 10.63 1.87 1.83
N SER A 90 11.00 0.63 2.11
CA SER A 90 10.07 -0.40 2.58
C SER A 90 9.62 -0.22 4.03
N THR A 91 10.31 0.60 4.81
CA THR A 91 10.10 0.70 6.27
C THR A 91 9.57 2.05 6.73
N HIS A 92 9.34 3.01 5.83
CA HIS A 92 8.85 4.34 6.19
C HIS A 92 7.48 4.34 6.90
N PHE A 93 6.73 3.25 6.83
CA PHE A 93 5.46 3.09 7.53
C PHE A 93 5.62 3.12 9.06
N ALA A 94 6.77 2.70 9.57
CA ALA A 94 7.03 2.67 11.00
C ALA A 94 7.13 4.07 11.63
N ASP A 95 7.51 5.06 10.82
CA ASP A 95 7.62 6.46 11.25
C ASP A 95 6.34 7.28 10.95
N ALA A 96 5.33 6.67 10.33
CA ALA A 96 4.05 7.33 10.09
C ALA A 96 3.18 7.33 11.36
N PRO A 97 2.37 8.37 11.61
CA PRO A 97 1.38 8.36 12.69
C PRO A 97 0.45 7.14 12.62
N VAL A 98 0.05 6.75 11.41
CA VAL A 98 -0.77 5.57 11.15
C VAL A 98 -0.14 4.75 10.04
N ALA A 99 -0.05 3.44 10.23
CA ALA A 99 0.17 2.45 9.19
C ALA A 99 -1.12 1.65 8.97
N ILE A 100 -1.44 1.32 7.72
CA ILE A 100 -2.60 0.48 7.41
C ILE A 100 -2.08 -0.71 6.61
N ALA A 101 -2.09 -1.90 7.22
CA ALA A 101 -1.83 -3.12 6.49
C ALA A 101 -3.03 -3.44 5.60
N VAL A 102 -2.76 -3.64 4.33
CA VAL A 102 -3.75 -3.95 3.29
C VAL A 102 -3.67 -5.43 2.99
N LEU A 103 -4.75 -6.14 3.26
CA LEU A 103 -4.86 -7.56 3.01
C LEU A 103 -5.79 -7.83 1.85
N ALA A 104 -5.53 -8.93 1.15
CA ALA A 104 -6.42 -9.51 0.16
C ALA A 104 -6.74 -10.96 0.53
N ARG A 105 -7.87 -11.47 0.02
CA ARG A 105 -8.13 -12.91 -0.08
C ARG A 105 -8.35 -13.26 -1.55
N PRO A 106 -7.95 -14.47 -2.02
CA PRO A 106 -8.21 -14.87 -3.38
C PRO A 106 -9.70 -14.79 -3.71
N TRP A 107 -10.02 -14.42 -4.94
CA TRP A 107 -11.41 -14.40 -5.41
C TRP A 107 -12.03 -15.80 -5.35
N VAL A 108 -13.23 -15.93 -4.82
CA VAL A 108 -13.91 -17.22 -4.62
C VAL A 108 -15.15 -17.41 -5.49
N GLY A 109 -15.62 -16.33 -6.15
CA GLY A 109 -16.89 -16.35 -6.89
C GLY A 109 -16.81 -17.02 -8.26
N GLY A 110 -17.96 -17.45 -8.75
CA GLY A 110 -18.28 -17.66 -10.15
C GLY A 110 -18.03 -19.05 -10.77
N GLY A 111 -17.30 -19.94 -10.14
CA GLY A 111 -17.12 -21.32 -10.69
C GLY A 111 -16.42 -21.40 -12.05
N TYR A 112 -15.86 -20.30 -12.56
CA TYR A 112 -15.23 -20.21 -13.88
C TYR A 112 -13.76 -20.64 -13.90
N SER A 113 -13.13 -20.78 -12.74
CA SER A 113 -11.73 -21.16 -12.62
C SER A 113 -11.52 -22.08 -11.43
N GLU A 114 -10.49 -22.93 -11.52
CA GLU A 114 -10.09 -23.80 -10.43
C GLU A 114 -9.63 -23.00 -9.19
N PRO A 115 -9.80 -23.54 -7.97
CA PRO A 115 -9.39 -22.86 -6.74
C PRO A 115 -7.90 -22.44 -6.71
N THR A 116 -7.05 -23.17 -7.43
CA THR A 116 -5.61 -22.93 -7.52
C THR A 116 -5.22 -21.99 -8.66
N ASP A 117 -6.19 -21.48 -9.44
CA ASP A 117 -5.92 -20.59 -10.56
C ASP A 117 -5.30 -19.27 -10.08
N PRO A 118 -4.09 -18.90 -10.56
CA PRO A 118 -3.46 -17.62 -10.23
C PRO A 118 -4.35 -16.41 -10.55
N ALA A 119 -5.22 -16.49 -11.56
CA ALA A 119 -6.15 -15.42 -11.92
C ALA A 119 -7.07 -15.02 -10.77
N ARG A 120 -7.37 -15.91 -9.84
CA ARG A 120 -8.16 -15.59 -8.63
C ARG A 120 -7.45 -14.60 -7.72
N ARG A 121 -6.13 -14.73 -7.63
CA ARG A 121 -5.29 -13.79 -6.86
C ARG A 121 -5.19 -12.45 -7.58
N ASP A 122 -5.04 -12.48 -8.89
CA ASP A 122 -4.90 -11.26 -9.71
C ASP A 122 -6.18 -10.42 -9.64
N LEU A 123 -7.36 -11.03 -9.79
CA LEU A 123 -8.66 -10.35 -9.63
C LEU A 123 -8.83 -9.71 -8.23
N ALA A 124 -8.35 -10.40 -7.19
CA ALA A 124 -8.36 -9.83 -5.84
C ALA A 124 -7.41 -8.64 -5.72
N LEU A 125 -6.20 -8.73 -6.28
CA LEU A 125 -5.21 -7.64 -6.27
C LEU A 125 -5.69 -6.42 -7.06
N GLU A 126 -6.32 -6.61 -8.21
CA GLU A 126 -6.93 -5.53 -9.00
C GLU A 126 -8.01 -4.80 -8.18
N SER A 127 -8.90 -5.54 -7.54
CA SER A 127 -9.96 -4.98 -6.68
C SER A 127 -9.37 -4.22 -5.49
N VAL A 128 -8.38 -4.80 -4.80
CA VAL A 128 -7.69 -4.16 -3.67
C VAL A 128 -6.94 -2.90 -4.11
N ALA A 129 -6.32 -2.91 -5.30
CA ALA A 129 -5.63 -1.72 -5.82
C ALA A 129 -6.59 -0.54 -6.04
N MET A 130 -7.83 -0.79 -6.48
CA MET A 130 -8.86 0.24 -6.59
C MET A 130 -9.25 0.80 -5.22
N ALA A 131 -9.43 -0.05 -4.21
CA ALA A 131 -9.73 0.39 -2.85
C ALA A 131 -8.58 1.22 -2.24
N VAL A 132 -7.33 0.82 -2.45
CA VAL A 132 -6.14 1.59 -2.05
C VAL A 132 -6.10 2.95 -2.74
N ALA A 133 -6.43 3.03 -4.03
CA ALA A 133 -6.47 4.28 -4.77
C ALA A 133 -7.55 5.23 -4.20
N HIS A 134 -8.75 4.74 -3.90
CA HIS A 134 -9.81 5.51 -3.25
C HIS A 134 -9.37 6.06 -1.89
N LEU A 135 -8.79 5.23 -1.03
CA LEU A 135 -8.26 5.65 0.26
C LEU A 135 -7.23 6.78 0.12
N GLN A 136 -6.28 6.64 -0.80
CA GLN A 136 -5.23 7.64 -1.02
C GLN A 136 -5.78 8.96 -1.58
N LEU A 137 -6.81 8.92 -2.42
CA LEU A 137 -7.50 10.10 -2.90
C LEU A 137 -8.27 10.78 -1.76
N ALA A 138 -9.00 10.02 -0.95
CA ALA A 138 -9.70 10.55 0.23
C ALA A 138 -8.72 11.19 1.22
N ALA A 139 -7.59 10.53 1.52
CA ALA A 139 -6.52 11.10 2.33
C ALA A 139 -6.05 12.46 1.78
N THR A 140 -5.82 12.54 0.48
CA THR A 140 -5.41 13.79 -0.19
C THR A 140 -6.47 14.88 -0.10
N ALA A 141 -7.75 14.53 -0.31
CA ALA A 141 -8.87 15.46 -0.22
C ALA A 141 -9.02 16.06 1.19
N LEU A 142 -8.72 15.26 2.22
CA LEU A 142 -8.74 15.65 3.63
C LEU A 142 -7.44 16.35 4.10
N GLY A 143 -6.44 16.52 3.20
CA GLY A 143 -5.19 17.22 3.51
C GLY A 143 -4.08 16.32 4.09
N TYR A 144 -4.28 15.02 4.14
CA TYR A 144 -3.26 14.07 4.57
C TYR A 144 -2.37 13.60 3.42
N GLY A 145 -1.14 13.22 3.78
CA GLY A 145 -0.22 12.50 2.90
C GLY A 145 -0.35 10.99 3.10
N SER A 146 -0.15 10.23 2.03
CA SER A 146 -0.12 8.78 2.10
C SER A 146 0.88 8.19 1.11
N CYS A 147 1.38 6.99 1.40
CA CYS A 147 2.18 6.19 0.48
C CYS A 147 1.83 4.72 0.65
N PHE A 148 1.47 4.06 -0.44
CA PHE A 148 1.33 2.60 -0.46
C PHE A 148 2.64 1.97 -0.90
N ALA A 149 3.15 1.02 -0.13
CA ALA A 149 4.34 0.23 -0.41
C ALA A 149 3.99 -1.25 -0.38
N SER A 150 4.23 -1.97 -1.48
CA SER A 150 4.09 -3.43 -1.57
C SER A 150 5.35 -4.17 -1.12
N SER A 151 6.49 -3.48 -1.10
CA SER A 151 7.78 -4.07 -0.74
C SER A 151 7.87 -4.70 0.65
N PRO A 152 7.17 -4.24 1.71
CA PRO A 152 7.11 -5.00 2.96
C PRO A 152 6.57 -6.43 2.77
N ALA A 153 5.52 -6.57 1.94
CA ALA A 153 4.96 -7.89 1.62
C ALA A 153 5.85 -8.70 0.67
N GLU A 154 6.71 -8.06 -0.11
CA GLU A 154 7.69 -8.74 -0.95
C GLU A 154 8.83 -9.36 -0.13
N PHE A 155 9.29 -8.64 0.91
CA PHE A 155 10.43 -9.06 1.71
C PHE A 155 10.08 -9.92 2.92
N ALA A 156 9.00 -9.60 3.64
CA ALA A 156 8.69 -10.13 4.96
C ALA A 156 7.19 -10.38 5.16
N ARG A 157 6.53 -11.00 4.17
CA ARG A 157 5.08 -11.23 4.24
C ARG A 157 4.69 -12.08 5.43
N GLU A 158 5.29 -13.26 5.54
CA GLU A 158 4.91 -14.25 6.56
C GLU A 158 5.18 -13.75 7.96
N GLU A 159 6.29 -13.05 8.16
CA GLU A 159 6.68 -12.47 9.44
C GLU A 159 5.73 -11.34 9.85
N ILE A 160 5.33 -10.47 8.92
CA ILE A 160 4.37 -9.39 9.18
C ILE A 160 2.98 -9.98 9.43
N GLU A 161 2.55 -10.96 8.66
CA GLU A 161 1.29 -11.66 8.84
C GLU A 161 1.22 -12.32 10.23
N ALA A 162 2.29 -12.96 10.67
CA ALA A 162 2.39 -13.54 12.01
C ALA A 162 2.28 -12.48 13.12
N LEU A 163 2.97 -11.33 12.97
CA LEU A 163 2.88 -10.22 13.93
C LEU A 163 1.48 -9.61 14.00
N LEU A 164 0.73 -9.63 12.89
CA LEU A 164 -0.61 -9.07 12.79
C LEU A 164 -1.72 -10.09 13.09
N GLY A 165 -1.40 -11.37 13.31
CA GLY A 165 -2.37 -12.44 13.48
C GLY A 165 -3.22 -12.66 12.23
N VAL A 166 -2.63 -12.55 11.05
CA VAL A 166 -3.34 -12.77 9.78
C VAL A 166 -3.45 -14.27 9.51
N GLU A 167 -4.67 -14.74 9.37
CA GLU A 167 -4.97 -16.15 9.08
C GLU A 167 -5.37 -16.33 7.61
N GLN A 168 -5.09 -17.51 7.07
CA GLN A 168 -5.55 -17.90 5.74
C GLN A 168 -7.08 -17.81 5.65
N PRO A 169 -7.66 -17.45 4.51
CA PRO A 169 -7.02 -17.25 3.20
C PRO A 169 -6.51 -15.81 2.96
N TRP A 170 -6.46 -14.97 4.00
CA TRP A 170 -5.97 -13.60 3.89
C TRP A 170 -4.46 -13.56 3.71
N PHE A 171 -3.97 -12.62 2.90
CA PHE A 171 -2.54 -12.38 2.73
C PHE A 171 -2.25 -10.88 2.61
N LEU A 172 -1.07 -10.49 3.06
CA LEU A 172 -0.60 -9.10 2.99
C LEU A 172 -0.28 -8.70 1.54
N VAL A 173 -0.86 -7.59 1.10
CA VAL A 173 -0.57 -6.96 -0.22
C VAL A 173 0.47 -5.85 -0.08
N GLY A 174 0.41 -5.10 1.01
CA GLY A 174 1.31 -4.01 1.29
C GLY A 174 0.85 -3.16 2.46
N ILE A 175 1.55 -2.06 2.71
CA ILE A 175 1.27 -1.17 3.83
C ILE A 175 1.08 0.26 3.32
N ILE A 176 0.04 0.94 3.77
CA ILE A 176 -0.16 2.38 3.56
C ILE A 176 0.39 3.12 4.78
N SER A 177 1.35 4.01 4.57
CA SER A 177 1.73 5.04 5.54
C SER A 177 0.77 6.21 5.42
N LEU A 178 0.30 6.77 6.54
CA LEU A 178 -0.69 7.84 6.57
C LEU A 178 -0.36 8.84 7.67
N GLY A 179 -0.45 10.13 7.35
CA GLY A 179 -0.22 11.22 8.30
C GLY A 179 -0.18 12.59 7.63
N VAL A 180 0.07 13.64 8.41
CA VAL A 180 0.32 14.98 7.87
C VAL A 180 1.74 15.03 7.33
N ALA A 181 1.91 15.46 6.08
CA ALA A 181 3.23 15.54 5.45
C ALA A 181 4.16 16.53 6.19
N ALA A 182 5.36 16.09 6.58
CA ALA A 182 6.35 16.96 7.23
C ALA A 182 6.85 18.09 6.32
N LYS A 183 6.83 17.86 5.00
CA LYS A 183 7.18 18.86 3.97
C LYS A 183 6.22 18.70 2.80
N ARG A 184 5.93 19.81 2.11
CA ARG A 184 5.22 19.74 0.83
C ARG A 184 5.99 18.84 -0.12
N PRO A 185 5.32 17.89 -0.81
CA PRO A 185 5.96 17.07 -1.83
C PRO A 185 6.64 17.93 -2.88
N GLY A 186 7.84 17.58 -3.26
CA GLY A 186 8.59 18.28 -4.30
C GLY A 186 7.93 18.22 -5.69
N LYS A 187 8.67 18.55 -6.76
CA LYS A 187 8.16 18.47 -8.14
C LYS A 187 7.62 17.06 -8.44
N ARG A 188 6.47 16.99 -9.10
CA ARG A 188 5.90 15.72 -9.55
C ARG A 188 6.84 15.06 -10.59
N PRO A 189 7.15 13.76 -10.46
CA PRO A 189 7.81 13.03 -11.53
C PRO A 189 7.01 13.11 -12.83
N ALA A 190 7.70 13.14 -13.95
CA ALA A 190 7.09 13.13 -15.26
C ALA A 190 6.09 11.96 -15.41
N ARG A 191 5.11 12.15 -16.24
CA ARG A 191 4.16 11.11 -16.67
C ARG A 191 4.31 10.98 -18.18
N LYS A 192 4.02 9.79 -18.68
CA LYS A 192 3.84 9.58 -20.10
C LYS A 192 2.71 10.46 -20.63
N SER A 193 2.81 10.86 -21.86
CA SER A 193 1.73 11.60 -22.54
C SER A 193 0.55 10.66 -22.83
N ILE A 194 -0.58 11.23 -23.22
CA ILE A 194 -1.76 10.43 -23.62
C ILE A 194 -1.43 9.60 -24.85
N GLU A 195 -0.67 10.16 -25.80
CA GLU A 195 -0.26 9.49 -27.04
C GLU A 195 0.64 8.27 -26.80
N GLU A 196 1.42 8.28 -25.69
CA GLU A 196 2.27 7.14 -25.32
C GLU A 196 1.49 5.98 -24.67
N VAL A 197 0.26 6.20 -24.20
CA VAL A 197 -0.50 5.22 -23.41
C VAL A 197 -1.88 4.94 -23.95
N CYS A 198 -2.33 5.67 -24.97
CA CYS A 198 -3.66 5.54 -25.57
C CYS A 198 -3.55 5.36 -27.09
N ALA A 199 -4.36 4.44 -27.63
CA ALA A 199 -4.65 4.34 -29.05
C ALA A 199 -6.14 4.63 -29.27
N PHE A 200 -6.44 5.48 -30.24
CA PHE A 200 -7.82 5.75 -30.69
C PHE A 200 -8.05 4.96 -31.98
N ILE A 201 -9.00 4.05 -31.94
CA ILE A 201 -9.40 3.22 -33.08
C ILE A 201 -10.81 3.64 -33.43
N GLY A 202 -10.97 4.28 -34.60
CA GLY A 202 -12.25 4.79 -35.10
C GLY A 202 -12.53 4.32 -36.50
#